data_bedd78cf58dd3d0dd5777a572782191d
#
_entry.id   bedd78cf58dd3d0dd5777a572782191d
#
_cell.length_a   1.000
_cell.length_b   1.000
_cell.length_c   1.000
_cell.angle_alpha   90.00
_cell.angle_beta   90.00
_cell.angle_gamma   90.00
#
_symmetry.space_group_name_H-M   'P 1'
#
loop_
_entity.id
_entity.type
_entity.pdbx_description
1 polymer ?
#
loop_
_entity_poly.entity_id
_entity_poly.type
_entity_poly.pdbx_seq_one_letter_code
_entity_poly.pdbx_strand_id
1 'polypeptide(L)'
;MEEAIRWISYTIESELLMNQISEASNRISALVADAKQYSRMDRALFDVANVHELLRSTLVMFADRFGKDGSKNGSTIAVVKEFDQSLPEIPCFPGDLNQVWTNIIDNALAAMREKGGTLTVRTGREGEKLARIEICDTGPGIPEEAREHIFEPFFTTKPVGEGTGLGLDLAWNIVVKKHRGDLRVESVPGDTRFIVLLPLEKPRVEDLADPDLDAELAE
;
A
#
# COMPACT_ATOMS: atom_id res chain seq x y z
N MET A 1 -12.77 -10.26 -51.62
CA MET A 1 -13.45 -10.38 -50.32
C MET A 1 -12.57 -11.15 -49.30
N GLU A 2 -11.99 -12.29 -49.66
CA GLU A 2 -11.09 -13.08 -48.78
C GLU A 2 -9.83 -12.30 -48.32
N GLU A 3 -9.20 -11.56 -49.21
CA GLU A 3 -8.00 -10.76 -48.87
C GLU A 3 -8.31 -9.65 -47.87
N ALA A 4 -9.45 -9.01 -47.94
CA ALA A 4 -9.90 -7.99 -46.99
C ALA A 4 -10.17 -8.60 -45.60
N ILE A 5 -10.80 -9.79 -45.56
CA ILE A 5 -11.02 -10.52 -44.29
C ILE A 5 -9.71 -10.92 -43.65
N ARG A 6 -8.77 -11.43 -44.45
CA ARG A 6 -7.45 -11.80 -43.97
C ARG A 6 -6.65 -10.62 -43.43
N TRP A 7 -6.73 -9.46 -44.11
CA TRP A 7 -6.08 -8.22 -43.65
C TRP A 7 -6.67 -7.72 -42.35
N ILE A 8 -8.00 -7.73 -42.19
CA ILE A 8 -8.68 -7.38 -40.94
C ILE A 8 -8.29 -8.33 -39.81
N SER A 9 -8.20 -9.65 -40.08
CA SER A 9 -7.79 -10.63 -39.07
C SER A 9 -6.36 -10.37 -38.57
N TYR A 10 -5.43 -10.12 -39.48
CA TYR A 10 -4.04 -9.78 -39.11
C TYR A 10 -3.95 -8.44 -38.33
N THR A 11 -4.78 -7.46 -38.66
CA THR A 11 -4.80 -6.19 -37.93
C THR A 11 -5.29 -6.38 -36.51
N ILE A 12 -6.37 -7.13 -36.33
CA ILE A 12 -6.93 -7.45 -34.99
C ILE A 12 -5.94 -8.28 -34.18
N GLU A 13 -5.31 -9.31 -34.78
CA GLU A 13 -4.27 -10.11 -34.11
C GLU A 13 -3.06 -9.25 -33.70
N SER A 14 -2.61 -8.36 -34.56
CA SER A 14 -1.52 -7.41 -34.29
C SER A 14 -1.85 -6.48 -33.13
N GLU A 15 -3.06 -5.91 -33.10
CA GLU A 15 -3.51 -5.04 -31.99
C GLU A 15 -3.61 -5.84 -30.68
N LEU A 16 -4.12 -7.06 -30.69
CA LEU A 16 -4.16 -7.93 -29.50
C LEU A 16 -2.75 -8.23 -28.97
N LEU A 17 -1.82 -8.58 -29.84
CA LEU A 17 -0.44 -8.85 -29.46
C LEU A 17 0.26 -7.60 -28.92
N MET A 18 0.05 -6.45 -29.54
CA MET A 18 0.60 -5.16 -29.05
C MET A 18 0.06 -4.80 -27.67
N ASN A 19 -1.22 -5.02 -27.42
CA ASN A 19 -1.81 -4.81 -26.11
C ASN A 19 -1.22 -5.76 -25.06
N GLN A 20 -1.05 -7.04 -25.37
CA GLN A 20 -0.44 -8.02 -24.47
C GLN A 20 1.02 -7.68 -24.16
N ILE A 21 1.80 -7.23 -25.14
CA ILE A 21 3.19 -6.79 -24.96
C ILE A 21 3.23 -5.53 -24.06
N SER A 22 2.34 -4.58 -24.29
CA SER A 22 2.24 -3.36 -23.49
C SER A 22 1.88 -3.67 -22.03
N GLU A 23 0.92 -4.55 -21.81
CA GLU A 23 0.55 -5.01 -20.46
C GLU A 23 1.71 -5.74 -19.77
N ALA A 24 2.38 -6.65 -20.46
CA ALA A 24 3.53 -7.37 -19.92
C ALA A 24 4.70 -6.41 -19.59
N SER A 25 4.97 -5.42 -20.45
CA SER A 25 5.99 -4.40 -20.22
C SER A 25 5.69 -3.53 -19.00
N ASN A 26 4.44 -3.10 -18.85
CA ASN A 26 3.99 -2.32 -17.69
C ASN A 26 4.12 -3.15 -16.40
N ARG A 27 3.79 -4.43 -16.44
CA ARG A 27 3.91 -5.35 -15.32
C ARG A 27 5.36 -5.55 -14.90
N ILE A 28 6.27 -5.77 -15.85
CA ILE A 28 7.72 -5.87 -15.58
C ILE A 28 8.24 -4.57 -14.98
N SER A 29 7.83 -3.41 -15.51
CA SER A 29 8.23 -2.10 -15.00
C SER A 29 7.78 -1.88 -13.56
N ALA A 30 6.55 -2.28 -13.22
CA ALA A 30 6.03 -2.22 -11.86
C ALA A 30 6.82 -3.16 -10.92
N LEU A 31 7.06 -4.41 -11.31
CA LEU A 31 7.85 -5.37 -10.53
C LEU A 31 9.29 -4.88 -10.30
N VAL A 32 9.92 -4.27 -11.30
CA VAL A 32 11.27 -3.68 -11.17
C VAL A 32 11.26 -2.47 -10.23
N ALA A 33 10.21 -1.65 -10.26
CA ALA A 33 10.06 -0.53 -9.34
C ALA A 33 9.91 -1.03 -7.90
N ASP A 34 9.05 -2.01 -7.66
CA ASP A 34 8.82 -2.62 -6.35
C ASP A 34 10.09 -3.31 -5.82
N ALA A 35 10.82 -4.06 -6.68
CA ALA A 35 12.09 -4.70 -6.31
C ALA A 35 13.19 -3.68 -5.97
N LYS A 36 13.29 -2.57 -6.72
CA LYS A 36 14.21 -1.46 -6.40
C LYS A 36 13.86 -0.82 -5.06
N GLN A 37 12.60 -0.74 -4.72
CA GLN A 37 12.12 -0.17 -3.49
C GLN A 37 12.45 -1.08 -2.30
N TYR A 38 12.28 -2.38 -2.45
CA TYR A 38 12.72 -3.39 -1.49
C TYR A 38 14.24 -3.25 -1.19
N SER A 39 15.07 -3.09 -2.24
CA SER A 39 16.53 -2.89 -2.12
C SER A 39 16.94 -1.54 -1.49
N ARG A 40 16.05 -0.54 -1.45
CA ARG A 40 16.33 0.78 -0.85
C ARG A 40 16.02 0.85 0.65
N MET A 41 15.27 -0.11 1.20
CA MET A 41 14.94 -0.17 2.62
C MET A 41 16.15 -0.12 3.55
N ASP A 42 17.30 -0.68 3.12
CA ASP A 42 18.52 -0.75 3.92
C ASP A 42 19.25 0.60 4.06
N ARG A 43 18.87 1.64 3.30
CA ARG A 43 19.55 2.95 3.27
C ARG A 43 18.75 4.09 3.88
N ALA A 44 17.56 3.81 4.41
CA ALA A 44 16.72 4.84 5.02
C ALA A 44 17.36 5.34 6.32
N LEU A 45 17.36 6.67 6.53
CA LEU A 45 17.83 7.28 7.77
C LEU A 45 16.73 7.17 8.84
N PHE A 46 17.13 6.70 10.03
CA PHE A 46 16.26 6.68 11.20
C PHE A 46 16.19 8.08 11.82
N ASP A 47 15.00 8.57 12.08
CA ASP A 47 14.76 9.92 12.59
C ASP A 47 13.52 9.92 13.50
N VAL A 48 13.20 11.07 14.08
CA VAL A 48 11.97 11.31 14.82
C VAL A 48 11.08 12.20 13.96
N ALA A 49 9.90 11.72 13.62
CA ALA A 49 9.03 12.40 12.66
C ALA A 49 7.59 12.55 13.15
N ASN A 50 6.94 13.63 12.70
CA ASN A 50 5.52 13.84 12.89
C ASN A 50 4.72 12.99 11.88
N VAL A 51 4.04 11.97 12.39
CA VAL A 51 3.24 11.06 11.54
C VAL A 51 2.15 11.77 10.76
N HIS A 52 1.58 12.86 11.30
CA HIS A 52 0.55 13.62 10.59
C HIS A 52 1.10 14.34 9.35
N GLU A 53 2.37 14.79 9.39
CA GLU A 53 3.02 15.38 8.23
C GLU A 53 3.28 14.34 7.14
N LEU A 54 3.74 13.15 7.52
CA LEU A 54 3.92 12.02 6.61
C LEU A 54 2.59 11.62 5.94
N LEU A 55 1.51 11.48 6.71
CA LEU A 55 0.19 11.16 6.19
C LEU A 55 -0.35 12.28 5.27
N ARG A 56 -0.18 13.55 5.65
CA ARG A 56 -0.62 14.68 4.81
C ARG A 56 0.14 14.72 3.49
N SER A 57 1.46 14.54 3.51
CA SER A 57 2.28 14.54 2.29
C SER A 57 1.88 13.40 1.35
N THR A 58 1.64 12.21 1.89
CA THR A 58 1.15 11.07 1.10
C THR A 58 -0.24 11.34 0.52
N LEU A 59 -1.19 11.88 1.30
CA LEU A 59 -2.51 12.23 0.80
C LEU A 59 -2.48 13.27 -0.32
N VAL A 60 -1.55 14.23 -0.28
CA VAL A 60 -1.36 15.21 -1.35
C VAL A 60 -0.92 14.54 -2.65
N MET A 61 -0.12 13.47 -2.60
CA MET A 61 0.28 12.72 -3.81
C MET A 61 -0.90 12.07 -4.53
N PHE A 62 -1.99 11.78 -3.80
CA PHE A 62 -3.21 11.20 -4.35
C PHE A 62 -4.32 12.23 -4.62
N ALA A 63 -4.03 13.53 -4.53
CA ALA A 63 -5.03 14.58 -4.63
C ALA A 63 -5.87 14.51 -5.92
N ASP A 64 -5.26 14.13 -7.03
CA ASP A 64 -5.92 13.98 -8.34
C ASP A 64 -6.92 12.80 -8.38
N ARG A 65 -6.83 11.86 -7.43
CA ARG A 65 -7.74 10.71 -7.32
C ARG A 65 -8.92 10.98 -6.38
N PHE A 66 -8.91 12.11 -5.68
CA PHE A 66 -9.99 12.56 -4.83
C PHE A 66 -10.95 13.50 -5.59
N GLY A 67 -12.23 13.49 -5.23
CA GLY A 67 -13.20 14.36 -5.87
C GLY A 67 -13.79 13.80 -7.17
N LYS A 68 -14.54 14.66 -7.89
CA LYS A 68 -15.28 14.26 -9.11
C LYS A 68 -14.37 14.05 -10.32
N ASP A 69 -13.23 14.73 -10.37
CA ASP A 69 -12.33 14.71 -11.54
C ASP A 69 -11.41 13.47 -11.58
N GLY A 70 -11.20 12.81 -10.44
CA GLY A 70 -10.34 11.62 -10.34
C GLY A 70 -10.99 10.29 -10.73
N SER A 71 -12.28 10.28 -11.01
CA SER A 71 -13.02 9.06 -11.35
C SER A 71 -13.43 9.04 -12.81
N LYS A 72 -13.11 7.94 -13.51
CA LYS A 72 -13.56 7.70 -14.89
C LYS A 72 -15.09 7.60 -15.02
N ASN A 73 -15.80 7.36 -13.91
CA ASN A 73 -17.26 7.14 -13.86
C ASN A 73 -18.02 8.24 -13.10
N GLY A 74 -17.36 9.37 -12.75
CA GLY A 74 -17.99 10.45 -11.98
C GLY A 74 -18.23 10.11 -10.49
N SER A 75 -17.72 9.00 -9.99
CA SER A 75 -17.78 8.65 -8.57
C SER A 75 -16.75 9.48 -7.78
N THR A 76 -17.14 9.93 -6.59
CA THR A 76 -16.33 10.81 -5.75
C THR A 76 -15.77 10.03 -4.57
N ILE A 77 -14.48 10.21 -4.27
CA ILE A 77 -13.88 9.72 -3.03
C ILE A 77 -13.67 10.91 -2.10
N ALA A 78 -14.38 10.91 -0.97
CA ALA A 78 -14.19 11.89 0.09
C ALA A 78 -13.03 11.48 1.00
N VAL A 79 -12.28 12.46 1.54
CA VAL A 79 -11.21 12.20 2.50
C VAL A 79 -11.54 12.85 3.84
N VAL A 80 -11.59 12.04 4.90
CA VAL A 80 -11.79 12.46 6.29
C VAL A 80 -10.50 12.25 7.06
N LYS A 81 -10.10 13.26 7.85
CA LYS A 81 -8.89 13.23 8.68
C LYS A 81 -9.29 13.44 10.14
N GLU A 82 -9.04 12.44 10.97
CA GLU A 82 -9.33 12.45 12.40
C GLU A 82 -8.00 12.27 13.16
N PHE A 83 -7.22 13.36 13.24
CA PHE A 83 -5.88 13.33 13.81
C PHE A 83 -5.88 13.75 15.28
N ASP A 84 -5.41 12.88 16.14
CA ASP A 84 -5.14 13.19 17.55
C ASP A 84 -3.89 14.08 17.66
N GLN A 85 -4.11 15.37 17.88
CA GLN A 85 -3.05 16.35 17.97
C GLN A 85 -2.15 16.17 19.21
N SER A 86 -2.53 15.33 20.17
CA SER A 86 -1.72 14.98 21.34
C SER A 86 -0.68 13.88 21.07
N LEU A 87 -0.73 13.25 19.89
CA LEU A 87 0.21 12.20 19.51
C LEU A 87 1.61 12.81 19.35
N PRO A 88 2.64 12.29 20.04
CA PRO A 88 3.99 12.79 19.92
C PRO A 88 4.61 12.40 18.57
N GLU A 89 5.75 12.99 18.25
CA GLU A 89 6.58 12.52 17.15
C GLU A 89 7.04 11.09 17.40
N ILE A 90 7.19 10.31 16.34
CA ILE A 90 7.47 8.87 16.39
C ILE A 90 8.91 8.62 15.92
N PRO A 91 9.71 7.82 16.66
CA PRO A 91 10.99 7.34 16.17
C PRO A 91 10.77 6.34 15.03
N CYS A 92 11.23 6.65 13.83
CA CYS A 92 10.90 5.88 12.64
C CYS A 92 11.89 6.08 11.50
N PHE A 93 11.65 5.37 10.40
CA PHE A 93 12.24 5.63 9.09
C PHE A 93 11.17 6.35 8.23
N PRO A 94 11.20 7.70 8.13
CA PRO A 94 10.09 8.46 7.53
C PRO A 94 9.81 8.08 6.08
N GLY A 95 10.87 7.81 5.29
CA GLY A 95 10.73 7.37 3.90
C GLY A 95 10.00 6.03 3.76
N ASP A 96 10.28 5.09 4.65
CA ASP A 96 9.65 3.78 4.67
C ASP A 96 8.19 3.88 5.12
N LEU A 97 7.88 4.69 6.13
CA LEU A 97 6.50 4.92 6.54
C LEU A 97 5.67 5.59 5.45
N ASN A 98 6.24 6.54 4.69
CA ASN A 98 5.55 7.10 3.52
C ASN A 98 5.17 6.01 2.51
N GLN A 99 6.01 4.97 2.38
CA GLN A 99 5.69 3.82 1.53
C GLN A 99 4.55 2.98 2.09
N VAL A 100 4.53 2.74 3.41
CA VAL A 100 3.39 2.06 4.06
C VAL A 100 2.09 2.78 3.76
N TRP A 101 2.07 4.11 3.98
CA TRP A 101 0.88 4.92 3.71
C TRP A 101 0.48 4.89 2.24
N THR A 102 1.45 4.99 1.33
CA THR A 102 1.20 4.92 -0.11
C THR A 102 0.55 3.60 -0.50
N ASN A 103 1.08 2.47 -0.04
CA ASN A 103 0.56 1.15 -0.38
C ASN A 103 -0.86 0.91 0.16
N ILE A 104 -1.12 1.30 1.40
CA ILE A 104 -2.44 1.11 2.02
C ILE A 104 -3.47 2.06 1.38
N ILE A 105 -3.12 3.35 1.19
CA ILE A 105 -4.02 4.33 0.57
C ILE A 105 -4.32 3.95 -0.88
N ASP A 106 -3.31 3.53 -1.67
CA ASP A 106 -3.53 3.08 -3.05
C ASP A 106 -4.50 1.91 -3.13
N ASN A 107 -4.39 0.95 -2.22
CA ASN A 107 -5.32 -0.19 -2.15
C ASN A 107 -6.74 0.25 -1.80
N ALA A 108 -6.91 1.16 -0.84
CA ALA A 108 -8.21 1.73 -0.47
C ALA A 108 -8.86 2.47 -1.65
N LEU A 109 -8.08 3.30 -2.37
CA LEU A 109 -8.56 4.03 -3.53
C LEU A 109 -8.91 3.11 -4.71
N ALA A 110 -8.14 2.03 -4.90
CA ALA A 110 -8.44 1.02 -5.91
C ALA A 110 -9.76 0.29 -5.60
N ALA A 111 -10.01 -0.06 -4.35
CA ALA A 111 -11.24 -0.70 -3.89
C ALA A 111 -12.49 0.18 -4.11
N MET A 112 -12.34 1.49 -3.99
CA MET A 112 -13.43 2.47 -4.17
C MET A 112 -13.54 3.04 -5.59
N ARG A 113 -12.70 2.61 -6.53
CA ARG A 113 -12.57 3.22 -7.88
C ARG A 113 -13.88 3.28 -8.66
N GLU A 114 -14.73 2.26 -8.56
CA GLU A 114 -15.96 2.17 -9.36
C GLU A 114 -17.13 2.92 -8.73
N LYS A 115 -17.29 2.81 -7.42
CA LYS A 115 -18.48 3.31 -6.71
C LYS A 115 -18.25 4.61 -5.96
N GLY A 116 -16.99 5.03 -5.82
CA GLY A 116 -16.61 6.08 -4.90
C GLY A 116 -16.69 5.62 -3.45
N GLY A 117 -16.62 6.56 -2.53
CA GLY A 117 -16.71 6.26 -1.11
C GLY A 117 -16.00 7.28 -0.24
N THR A 118 -15.60 6.84 0.96
CA THR A 118 -14.90 7.67 1.93
C THR A 118 -13.62 6.97 2.38
N LEU A 119 -12.50 7.66 2.24
CA LEU A 119 -11.23 7.33 2.86
C LEU A 119 -11.12 8.08 4.18
N THR A 120 -11.06 7.37 5.30
CA THR A 120 -10.86 7.98 6.61
C THR A 120 -9.48 7.62 7.15
N VAL A 121 -8.72 8.64 7.56
CA VAL A 121 -7.41 8.45 8.20
C VAL A 121 -7.50 8.95 9.63
N ARG A 122 -7.31 8.04 10.59
CA ARG A 122 -7.33 8.31 12.02
C ARG A 122 -5.96 8.11 12.63
N THR A 123 -5.65 8.92 13.65
CA THR A 123 -4.48 8.71 14.48
C THR A 123 -4.88 8.82 15.95
N GLY A 124 -4.17 8.09 16.81
CA GLY A 124 -4.40 8.10 18.24
C GLY A 124 -3.32 7.30 18.96
N ARG A 125 -3.56 7.01 20.23
CA ARG A 125 -2.71 6.13 21.04
C ARG A 125 -3.39 4.79 21.26
N GLU A 126 -2.58 3.73 21.27
CA GLU A 126 -2.96 2.41 21.78
C GLU A 126 -2.17 2.18 23.09
N GLY A 127 -2.85 2.40 24.22
CA GLY A 127 -2.21 2.43 25.52
C GLY A 127 -1.21 3.59 25.66
N GLU A 128 -0.14 3.38 26.43
CA GLU A 128 0.87 4.41 26.69
C GLU A 128 2.06 4.38 25.71
N LYS A 129 2.28 3.26 25.05
CA LYS A 129 3.53 2.98 24.32
C LYS A 129 3.42 2.92 22.80
N LEU A 130 2.21 2.89 22.26
CA LEU A 130 1.99 2.72 20.84
C LEU A 130 1.22 3.90 20.23
N ALA A 131 1.67 4.36 19.07
CA ALA A 131 0.87 5.15 18.17
C ALA A 131 -0.01 4.22 17.35
N ARG A 132 -1.30 4.56 17.21
CA ARG A 132 -2.28 3.86 16.39
C ARG A 132 -2.64 4.72 15.20
N ILE A 133 -2.45 4.21 14.02
CA ILE A 133 -2.83 4.84 12.75
C ILE A 133 -3.81 3.92 12.03
N GLU A 134 -4.97 4.44 11.69
CA GLU A 134 -5.99 3.70 10.94
C GLU A 134 -6.22 4.34 9.58
N ILE A 135 -6.25 3.52 8.55
CA ILE A 135 -6.65 3.90 7.20
C ILE A 135 -7.86 3.05 6.85
N CYS A 136 -9.02 3.71 6.76
CA CYS A 136 -10.31 3.06 6.55
C CYS A 136 -10.90 3.44 5.21
N ASP A 137 -11.50 2.48 4.52
CA ASP A 137 -12.24 2.69 3.28
C ASP A 137 -13.64 2.08 3.34
N THR A 138 -14.57 2.67 2.57
CA THR A 138 -15.93 2.18 2.43
C THR A 138 -16.14 1.32 1.18
N GLY A 139 -15.09 0.65 0.74
CA GLY A 139 -15.09 -0.25 -0.40
C GLY A 139 -15.87 -1.55 -0.18
N PRO A 140 -15.76 -2.49 -1.11
CA PRO A 140 -16.51 -3.76 -1.08
C PRO A 140 -16.07 -4.70 0.05
N GLY A 141 -14.98 -4.40 0.74
CA GLY A 141 -14.37 -5.28 1.73
C GLY A 141 -13.39 -6.30 1.12
N ILE A 142 -12.72 -7.02 2.00
CA ILE A 142 -11.80 -8.11 1.65
C ILE A 142 -12.50 -9.43 1.98
N PRO A 143 -12.61 -10.36 1.02
CA PRO A 143 -13.16 -11.69 1.26
C PRO A 143 -12.43 -12.39 2.41
N GLU A 144 -13.15 -13.15 3.22
CA GLU A 144 -12.60 -13.82 4.40
C GLU A 144 -11.43 -14.75 4.06
N GLU A 145 -11.57 -15.50 2.97
CA GLU A 145 -10.55 -16.41 2.45
C GLU A 145 -9.26 -15.68 2.02
N ALA A 146 -9.36 -14.41 1.64
CA ALA A 146 -8.22 -13.61 1.23
C ALA A 146 -7.49 -12.94 2.40
N ARG A 147 -8.17 -12.70 3.54
CA ARG A 147 -7.61 -11.89 4.65
C ARG A 147 -6.35 -12.47 5.26
N GLU A 148 -6.25 -13.80 5.33
CA GLU A 148 -5.08 -14.49 5.87
C GLU A 148 -3.86 -14.37 4.97
N HIS A 149 -4.07 -14.13 3.66
CA HIS A 149 -3.04 -14.13 2.64
C HIS A 149 -2.63 -12.73 2.13
N ILE A 150 -3.36 -11.67 2.50
CA ILE A 150 -3.14 -10.33 1.92
C ILE A 150 -1.74 -9.76 2.17
N PHE A 151 -1.02 -10.25 3.16
CA PHE A 151 0.35 -9.85 3.48
C PHE A 151 1.40 -10.81 2.89
N GLU A 152 0.99 -11.88 2.19
CA GLU A 152 1.92 -12.78 1.50
C GLU A 152 2.44 -12.12 0.22
N PRO A 153 3.74 -12.30 -0.09
CA PRO A 153 4.32 -11.79 -1.33
C PRO A 153 3.56 -12.31 -2.56
N PHE A 154 3.33 -11.42 -3.53
CA PHE A 154 2.65 -11.70 -4.80
C PHE A 154 1.17 -12.07 -4.68
N PHE A 155 0.57 -12.08 -3.50
CA PHE A 155 -0.85 -12.29 -3.34
C PHE A 155 -1.65 -11.06 -3.80
N THR A 156 -2.61 -11.26 -4.69
CA THR A 156 -3.51 -10.20 -5.17
C THR A 156 -4.86 -10.76 -5.61
N THR A 157 -5.93 -10.07 -5.27
CA THR A 157 -7.28 -10.31 -5.76
C THR A 157 -7.63 -9.46 -6.98
N LYS A 158 -6.73 -8.56 -7.39
CA LYS A 158 -6.89 -7.69 -8.57
C LYS A 158 -6.70 -8.50 -9.85
N PRO A 159 -7.33 -8.10 -10.97
CA PRO A 159 -7.11 -8.72 -12.26
C PRO A 159 -5.63 -8.74 -12.65
N VAL A 160 -5.27 -9.68 -13.53
CA VAL A 160 -3.91 -9.82 -14.05
C VAL A 160 -3.47 -8.50 -14.69
N GLY A 161 -2.35 -7.94 -14.18
CA GLY A 161 -1.79 -6.67 -14.66
C GLY A 161 -2.16 -5.43 -13.81
N GLU A 162 -3.14 -5.50 -12.92
CA GLU A 162 -3.58 -4.37 -12.08
C GLU A 162 -2.97 -4.35 -10.67
N GLY A 163 -2.24 -5.39 -10.29
CA GLY A 163 -1.58 -5.47 -8.98
C GLY A 163 -0.39 -6.40 -9.00
N THR A 164 0.71 -6.01 -8.34
CA THR A 164 1.92 -6.83 -8.18
C THR A 164 1.83 -7.80 -7.02
N GLY A 165 0.94 -7.54 -6.05
CA GLY A 165 0.83 -8.31 -4.81
C GLY A 165 1.99 -8.07 -3.83
N LEU A 166 2.84 -7.06 -4.07
CA LEU A 166 3.99 -6.76 -3.21
C LEU A 166 3.77 -5.59 -2.25
N GLY A 167 2.75 -4.75 -2.49
CA GLY A 167 2.56 -3.53 -1.71
C GLY A 167 2.24 -3.77 -0.24
N LEU A 168 1.35 -4.72 0.08
CA LEU A 168 0.97 -5.03 1.46
C LEU A 168 2.04 -5.86 2.18
N ASP A 169 2.72 -6.78 1.48
CA ASP A 169 3.90 -7.48 2.01
C ASP A 169 5.00 -6.49 2.40
N LEU A 170 5.32 -5.53 1.51
CA LEU A 170 6.28 -4.49 1.81
C LEU A 170 5.85 -3.64 3.03
N ALA A 171 4.58 -3.24 3.10
CA ALA A 171 4.06 -2.50 4.24
C ALA A 171 4.19 -3.31 5.54
N TRP A 172 3.90 -4.60 5.51
CA TRP A 172 4.05 -5.50 6.65
C TRP A 172 5.52 -5.60 7.08
N ASN A 173 6.45 -5.84 6.15
CA ASN A 173 7.88 -5.92 6.46
C ASN A 173 8.41 -4.61 7.08
N ILE A 174 7.98 -3.45 6.55
CA ILE A 174 8.36 -2.15 7.11
C ILE A 174 7.83 -1.98 8.53
N VAL A 175 6.55 -2.22 8.75
CA VAL A 175 5.91 -2.00 10.05
C VAL A 175 6.38 -3.04 11.07
N VAL A 176 6.32 -4.32 10.74
CA VAL A 176 6.53 -5.40 11.71
C VAL A 176 8.02 -5.69 11.89
N LYS A 177 8.76 -5.92 10.81
CA LYS A 177 10.19 -6.28 10.93
C LYS A 177 11.05 -5.06 11.26
N LYS A 178 10.89 -3.96 10.52
CA LYS A 178 11.81 -2.82 10.63
C LYS A 178 11.45 -1.89 11.79
N HIS A 179 10.16 -1.62 12.03
CA HIS A 179 9.72 -0.73 13.11
C HIS A 179 9.30 -1.47 14.38
N ARG A 180 9.28 -2.82 14.40
CA ARG A 180 8.81 -3.63 15.52
C ARG A 180 7.39 -3.27 15.97
N GLY A 181 6.59 -2.81 15.03
CA GLY A 181 5.19 -2.49 15.18
C GLY A 181 4.28 -3.68 14.87
N ASP A 182 3.03 -3.38 14.58
CA ASP A 182 2.05 -4.38 14.18
C ASP A 182 1.15 -3.82 13.06
N LEU A 183 0.76 -4.66 12.11
CA LEU A 183 -0.13 -4.32 11.01
C LEU A 183 -1.27 -5.32 10.93
N ARG A 184 -2.48 -4.84 11.17
CA ARG A 184 -3.71 -5.63 11.18
C ARG A 184 -4.69 -5.12 10.15
N VAL A 185 -5.62 -6.00 9.77
CA VAL A 185 -6.77 -5.66 8.93
C VAL A 185 -8.06 -6.17 9.55
N GLU A 186 -9.05 -5.29 9.58
CA GLU A 186 -10.44 -5.63 9.86
C GLU A 186 -11.24 -5.26 8.63
N SER A 187 -12.07 -6.15 8.12
CA SER A 187 -12.80 -5.86 6.89
C SER A 187 -14.15 -6.55 6.85
N VAL A 188 -15.16 -5.72 6.58
CA VAL A 188 -16.50 -6.12 6.17
C VAL A 188 -16.89 -5.24 4.97
N PRO A 189 -17.87 -5.65 4.15
CA PRO A 189 -18.36 -4.80 3.08
C PRO A 189 -18.79 -3.42 3.59
N GLY A 190 -18.20 -2.36 3.05
CA GLY A 190 -18.45 -0.98 3.46
C GLY A 190 -17.57 -0.44 4.60
N ASP A 191 -16.74 -1.28 5.23
CA ASP A 191 -15.76 -0.86 6.26
C ASP A 191 -14.55 -1.79 6.24
N THR A 192 -13.52 -1.39 5.50
CA THR A 192 -12.19 -2.02 5.57
C THR A 192 -11.26 -1.10 6.32
N ARG A 193 -10.55 -1.64 7.29
CA ARG A 193 -9.71 -0.89 8.19
C ARG A 193 -8.33 -1.54 8.32
N PHE A 194 -7.30 -0.85 7.84
CA PHE A 194 -5.92 -1.19 8.13
C PHE A 194 -5.47 -0.44 9.38
N ILE A 195 -4.93 -1.16 10.35
CA ILE A 195 -4.50 -0.66 11.64
C ILE A 195 -2.99 -0.86 11.74
N VAL A 196 -2.25 0.24 11.82
CA VAL A 196 -0.80 0.27 12.01
C VAL A 196 -0.51 0.70 13.43
N LEU A 197 0.24 -0.11 14.17
CA LEU A 197 0.71 0.20 15.52
C LEU A 197 2.23 0.41 15.46
N LEU A 198 2.71 1.56 15.94
CA LEU A 198 4.13 1.91 15.94
C LEU A 198 4.58 2.25 17.37
N PRO A 199 5.77 1.76 17.82
CA PRO A 199 6.33 2.13 19.10
C PRO A 199 6.58 3.64 19.20
N LEU A 200 6.23 4.24 20.34
CA LEU A 200 6.54 5.64 20.69
C LEU A 200 7.94 5.80 21.28
N GLU A 201 8.54 4.71 21.72
CA GLU A 201 9.90 4.70 22.26
C GLU A 201 10.89 4.21 21.19
N LYS A 202 12.10 4.76 21.18
CA LYS A 202 13.17 4.25 20.31
C LYS A 202 13.44 2.78 20.62
N PRO A 203 13.54 1.91 19.58
CA PRO A 203 14.02 0.56 19.81
C PRO A 203 15.43 0.63 20.41
N ARG A 204 15.71 -0.19 21.41
CA ARG A 204 17.06 -0.31 21.97
C ARG A 204 17.96 -0.92 20.91
N VAL A 205 19.27 -0.58 20.97
CA VAL A 205 20.25 -1.11 20.01
C VAL A 205 20.24 -2.65 19.98
N GLU A 206 19.92 -3.28 21.12
CA GLU A 206 19.75 -4.73 21.28
C GLU A 206 18.55 -5.29 20.51
N ASP A 207 17.51 -4.45 20.26
CA ASP A 207 16.29 -4.83 19.53
C ASP A 207 16.46 -4.68 18.01
N LEU A 208 17.54 -4.05 17.53
CA LEU A 208 17.87 -3.83 16.12
C LEU A 208 18.78 -4.92 15.54
N ALA A 209 19.31 -5.82 16.37
CA ALA A 209 20.00 -7.01 15.91
C ALA A 209 18.98 -7.96 15.27
N ASP A 210 19.10 -8.18 13.97
CA ASP A 210 18.25 -9.11 13.23
C ASP A 210 18.64 -10.54 13.64
N PRO A 211 17.79 -11.31 14.33
CA PRO A 211 18.16 -12.67 14.74
C PRO A 211 18.35 -13.62 13.55
N ASP A 212 17.87 -13.25 12.36
CA ASP A 212 18.02 -14.07 11.15
C ASP A 212 19.34 -13.79 10.41
N LEU A 213 19.97 -12.60 10.59
CA LEU A 213 21.27 -12.29 9.97
C LEU A 213 22.42 -13.03 10.65
N ASP A 214 22.33 -13.25 11.97
CA ASP A 214 23.37 -13.98 12.73
C ASP A 214 23.32 -15.48 12.46
N ALA A 215 22.24 -16.02 11.95
CA ALA A 215 22.11 -17.44 11.60
C ALA A 215 22.77 -17.77 10.24
N GLU A 216 22.74 -16.87 9.27
CA GLU A 216 23.37 -17.08 7.94
C GLU A 216 24.89 -16.89 7.94
N LEU A 217 25.47 -16.20 8.95
CA LEU A 217 26.91 -16.02 9.06
C LEU A 217 27.59 -17.12 9.89
N ALA A 218 26.82 -18.07 10.41
CA ALA A 218 27.33 -19.17 11.26
C ALA A 218 27.43 -20.53 10.53
N GLU A 219 27.04 -20.61 9.25
CA GLU A 219 27.27 -21.74 8.35
C GLU A 219 28.39 -21.42 7.31
#